data_dc6da80772678fecbf46d1ad90ccc0bf
#
_entry.id   dc6da80772678fecbf46d1ad90ccc0bf
#
_cell.length_a   1.000
_cell.length_b   1.000
_cell.length_c   1.000
_cell.angle_alpha   90.00
_cell.angle_beta   90.00
_cell.angle_gamma   90.00
#
_symmetry.space_group_name_H-M   'P 1'
#
loop_
_entity.id
_entity.type
_entity.pdbx_description
1 polymer ?
#
loop_
_entity_poly.entity_id
_entity_poly.type
_entity_poly.pdbx_seq_one_letter_code
_entity_poly.pdbx_strand_id
1 'polypeptide(L)'
;MSSPVQDLSVLHQRREQRLMLALALPALLVILLLVVLPVGWLAWQSVYHNGFTLENYRRIWSEDIYWRSFALTFEISLLVTLLALLLGYPIAYAASVAPKRWGIIILALVVLPFWTSVLVRAYAWLALLQRTGVINQLLRQFGVIDEPLALVHNSFGTVVATLHILLPFMVLPLYATMQQIPRDLMQAGASLGAGPMLTFWRIFLPLSLPGVLAGSTLVFVLSLGFYITPELLGGGRTIMISMLVSRNVELYDQWGAASAVGVVLLAAVGLIFFAVSRFIPLDRVLGQK
;
A
#
# COMPACT_ATOMS: atom_id res chain seq x y z
N MET A 1 48.43 21.23 4.74
CA MET A 1 47.90 22.61 4.62
C MET A 1 46.78 22.56 3.58
N SER A 2 45.54 22.58 4.03
CA SER A 2 44.35 22.64 3.14
C SER A 2 44.34 24.01 2.48
N SER A 3 44.09 24.08 1.18
CA SER A 3 44.05 25.35 0.44
C SER A 3 42.85 26.20 0.90
N PRO A 4 42.99 27.52 1.07
CA PRO A 4 41.91 28.40 1.54
C PRO A 4 40.68 28.40 0.62
N VAL A 5 40.78 27.90 -0.61
CA VAL A 5 39.70 27.75 -1.57
C VAL A 5 38.76 26.57 -1.19
N GLN A 6 39.29 25.49 -0.59
CA GLN A 6 38.48 24.36 -0.12
C GLN A 6 37.64 24.73 1.11
N ASP A 7 38.17 25.56 2.02
CA ASP A 7 37.39 26.01 3.19
C ASP A 7 36.24 26.96 2.83
N LEU A 8 36.43 27.82 1.83
CA LEU A 8 35.36 28.70 1.33
C LEU A 8 34.23 27.92 0.66
N SER A 9 34.52 26.90 -0.10
CA SER A 9 33.49 26.05 -0.75
C SER A 9 32.64 25.28 0.27
N VAL A 10 33.28 24.76 1.33
CA VAL A 10 32.59 24.06 2.42
C VAL A 10 31.69 25.03 3.23
N LEU A 11 32.15 26.27 3.46
CA LEU A 11 31.36 27.29 4.15
C LEU A 11 30.15 27.73 3.33
N HIS A 12 30.30 27.93 2.00
CA HIS A 12 29.19 28.20 1.11
C HIS A 12 28.18 27.07 1.08
N GLN A 13 28.61 25.82 0.94
CA GLN A 13 27.77 24.66 0.93
C GLN A 13 26.98 24.48 2.24
N ARG A 14 27.60 24.72 3.40
CA ARG A 14 26.93 24.72 4.69
C ARG A 14 25.90 25.85 4.84
N ARG A 15 26.19 27.02 4.28
CA ARG A 15 25.26 28.17 4.29
C ARG A 15 24.03 27.90 3.40
N GLU A 16 24.23 27.34 2.21
CA GLU A 16 23.13 26.93 1.32
C GLU A 16 22.27 25.85 1.97
N GLN A 17 22.88 24.81 2.57
CA GLN A 17 22.14 23.78 3.30
C GLN A 17 21.31 24.35 4.44
N ARG A 18 21.85 25.30 5.23
CA ARG A 18 21.10 25.97 6.31
C ARG A 18 19.97 26.83 5.78
N LEU A 19 20.15 27.52 4.66
CA LEU A 19 19.09 28.30 4.02
C LEU A 19 17.98 27.39 3.47
N MET A 20 18.32 26.27 2.83
CA MET A 20 17.36 25.28 2.36
C MET A 20 16.59 24.65 3.54
N LEU A 21 17.29 24.31 4.64
CA LEU A 21 16.64 23.82 5.86
C LEU A 21 15.72 24.88 6.49
N ALA A 22 16.15 26.13 6.55
CA ALA A 22 15.34 27.23 7.09
C ALA A 22 14.08 27.49 6.24
N LEU A 23 14.17 27.36 4.92
CA LEU A 23 13.01 27.46 4.02
C LEU A 23 12.06 26.27 4.13
N ALA A 24 12.60 25.05 4.36
CA ALA A 24 11.81 23.85 4.55
C ALA A 24 11.20 23.74 5.97
N LEU A 25 11.79 24.40 6.96
CA LEU A 25 11.45 24.28 8.38
C LEU A 25 9.99 24.62 8.70
N PRO A 26 9.37 25.70 8.16
CA PRO A 26 7.95 25.99 8.42
C PRO A 26 7.03 24.86 7.92
N ALA A 27 7.30 24.32 6.71
CA ALA A 27 6.51 23.23 6.18
C ALA A 27 6.70 21.94 6.98
N LEU A 28 7.95 21.62 7.37
CA LEU A 28 8.26 20.48 8.23
C LEU A 28 7.59 20.60 9.61
N LEU A 29 7.59 21.79 10.22
CA LEU A 29 6.93 22.03 11.49
C LEU A 29 5.40 21.81 11.39
N VAL A 30 4.78 22.34 10.34
CA VAL A 30 3.34 22.15 10.12
C VAL A 30 3.01 20.67 9.95
N ILE A 31 3.74 19.95 9.11
CA ILE A 31 3.55 18.49 8.91
C ILE A 31 3.77 17.74 10.23
N LEU A 32 4.85 18.04 10.95
CA LEU A 32 5.15 17.40 12.23
C LEU A 32 4.05 17.63 13.25
N LEU A 33 3.56 18.87 13.38
CA LEU A 33 2.46 19.21 14.27
C LEU A 33 1.16 18.48 13.86
N LEU A 34 0.80 18.51 12.59
CA LEU A 34 -0.44 17.88 12.10
C LEU A 34 -0.42 16.34 12.17
N VAL A 35 0.74 15.71 12.15
CA VAL A 35 0.88 14.25 12.25
C VAL A 35 1.19 13.81 13.67
N VAL A 36 2.20 14.41 14.32
CA VAL A 36 2.69 13.93 15.62
C VAL A 36 1.71 14.27 16.75
N LEU A 37 1.07 15.44 16.73
CA LEU A 37 0.11 15.79 17.79
C LEU A 37 -1.11 14.87 17.82
N PRO A 38 -1.85 14.61 16.71
CA PRO A 38 -2.97 13.69 16.73
C PRO A 38 -2.56 12.24 17.09
N VAL A 39 -1.44 11.76 16.52
CA VAL A 39 -0.95 10.40 16.84
C VAL A 39 -0.50 10.31 18.30
N GLY A 40 0.19 11.33 18.82
CA GLY A 40 0.57 11.44 20.23
C GLY A 40 -0.64 11.51 21.16
N TRP A 41 -1.67 12.25 20.76
CA TRP A 41 -2.94 12.32 21.48
C TRP A 41 -3.63 10.96 21.54
N LEU A 42 -3.73 10.25 20.42
CA LEU A 42 -4.26 8.89 20.39
C LEU A 42 -3.44 7.94 21.27
N ALA A 43 -2.10 8.00 21.18
CA ALA A 43 -1.23 7.21 22.04
C ALA A 43 -1.45 7.53 23.51
N TRP A 44 -1.65 8.79 23.87
CA TRP A 44 -2.00 9.19 25.23
C TRP A 44 -3.36 8.62 25.67
N GLN A 45 -4.39 8.76 24.85
CA GLN A 45 -5.72 8.22 25.15
C GLN A 45 -5.73 6.70 25.32
N SER A 46 -4.82 5.97 24.65
CA SER A 46 -4.74 4.51 24.75
C SER A 46 -4.37 4.04 26.15
N VAL A 47 -3.64 4.86 26.92
CA VAL A 47 -3.13 4.54 28.27
C VAL A 47 -3.72 5.41 29.38
N TYR A 48 -4.50 6.44 29.04
CA TYR A 48 -5.06 7.37 30.01
C TYR A 48 -6.58 7.49 29.88
N HIS A 49 -7.30 7.00 30.91
CA HIS A 49 -8.75 7.19 31.06
C HIS A 49 -9.05 7.30 32.55
N ASN A 50 -9.30 8.53 33.05
CA ASN A 50 -9.46 8.80 34.49
C ASN A 50 -8.29 8.31 35.37
N GLY A 51 -7.10 8.15 34.81
CA GLY A 51 -5.89 7.58 35.40
C GLY A 51 -5.14 6.71 34.41
N PHE A 52 -3.87 6.38 34.73
CA PHE A 52 -3.09 5.47 33.90
C PHE A 52 -3.68 4.05 33.98
N THR A 53 -4.02 3.47 32.81
CA THR A 53 -4.56 2.12 32.70
C THR A 53 -4.00 1.40 31.48
N LEU A 54 -3.73 0.12 31.61
CA LEU A 54 -3.40 -0.77 30.50
C LEU A 54 -4.56 -1.71 30.15
N GLU A 55 -5.76 -1.42 30.63
CA GLU A 55 -6.95 -2.25 30.44
C GLU A 55 -7.28 -2.42 28.96
N ASN A 56 -7.16 -1.34 28.15
CA ASN A 56 -7.36 -1.41 26.70
C ASN A 56 -6.43 -2.41 26.03
N TYR A 57 -5.16 -2.45 26.43
CA TYR A 57 -4.20 -3.41 25.91
C TYR A 57 -4.47 -4.82 26.41
N ARG A 58 -4.83 -4.99 27.70
CA ARG A 58 -5.24 -6.29 28.26
C ARG A 58 -6.42 -6.86 27.48
N ARG A 59 -7.41 -6.03 27.13
CA ARG A 59 -8.57 -6.42 26.34
C ARG A 59 -8.17 -6.94 24.95
N ILE A 60 -7.21 -6.29 24.26
CA ILE A 60 -6.69 -6.77 22.98
C ILE A 60 -6.10 -8.19 23.11
N TRP A 61 -5.46 -8.51 24.24
CA TRP A 61 -4.88 -9.82 24.48
C TRP A 61 -5.90 -10.87 24.93
N SER A 62 -6.94 -10.48 25.64
CA SER A 62 -7.92 -11.40 26.23
C SER A 62 -9.09 -11.75 25.32
N GLU A 63 -9.43 -10.90 24.36
CA GLU A 63 -10.58 -11.11 23.48
C GLU A 63 -10.14 -11.63 22.12
N ASP A 64 -10.63 -12.81 21.74
CA ASP A 64 -10.34 -13.49 20.46
C ASP A 64 -10.65 -12.63 19.22
N ILE A 65 -11.62 -11.71 19.31
CA ILE A 65 -12.05 -10.89 18.17
C ILE A 65 -10.89 -10.04 17.63
N TYR A 66 -10.02 -9.50 18.50
CA TYR A 66 -8.88 -8.69 18.08
C TYR A 66 -7.86 -9.52 17.31
N TRP A 67 -7.48 -10.69 17.85
CA TRP A 67 -6.52 -11.60 17.21
C TRP A 67 -7.01 -12.09 15.85
N ARG A 68 -8.29 -12.48 15.75
CA ARG A 68 -8.90 -12.89 14.50
C ARG A 68 -8.91 -11.73 13.49
N SER A 69 -9.26 -10.52 13.94
CA SER A 69 -9.27 -9.35 13.06
C SER A 69 -7.88 -8.92 12.62
N PHE A 70 -6.86 -9.01 13.51
CA PHE A 70 -5.47 -8.79 13.12
C PHE A 70 -5.03 -9.82 12.07
N ALA A 71 -5.19 -11.11 12.35
CA ALA A 71 -4.84 -12.19 11.43
C ALA A 71 -5.52 -12.02 10.07
N LEU A 72 -6.83 -11.78 10.07
CA LEU A 72 -7.61 -11.56 8.84
C LEU A 72 -7.15 -10.32 8.08
N THR A 73 -6.83 -9.23 8.79
CA THR A 73 -6.34 -7.99 8.17
C THR A 73 -5.00 -8.24 7.47
N PHE A 74 -4.07 -8.92 8.13
CA PHE A 74 -2.77 -9.26 7.53
C PHE A 74 -2.92 -10.24 6.37
N GLU A 75 -3.76 -11.25 6.48
CA GLU A 75 -4.05 -12.22 5.43
C GLU A 75 -4.62 -11.52 4.18
N ILE A 76 -5.67 -10.72 4.33
CA ILE A 76 -6.28 -9.98 3.21
C ILE A 76 -5.27 -9.00 2.61
N SER A 77 -4.52 -8.27 3.43
CA SER A 77 -3.54 -7.30 2.95
C SER A 77 -2.41 -7.96 2.17
N LEU A 78 -1.92 -9.11 2.64
CA LEU A 78 -0.93 -9.90 1.93
C LEU A 78 -1.48 -10.44 0.61
N LEU A 79 -2.68 -11.02 0.63
CA LEU A 79 -3.34 -11.56 -0.55
C LEU A 79 -3.57 -10.46 -1.61
N VAL A 80 -4.10 -9.30 -1.21
CA VAL A 80 -4.29 -8.15 -2.09
C VAL A 80 -2.96 -7.67 -2.68
N THR A 81 -1.91 -7.62 -1.87
CA THR A 81 -0.57 -7.22 -2.32
C THR A 81 0.01 -8.20 -3.35
N LEU A 82 -0.10 -9.49 -3.10
CA LEU A 82 0.37 -10.53 -4.03
C LEU A 82 -0.43 -10.52 -5.34
N LEU A 83 -1.74 -10.38 -5.27
CA LEU A 83 -2.58 -10.27 -6.46
C LEU A 83 -2.33 -8.96 -7.23
N ALA A 84 -2.14 -7.85 -6.51
CA ALA A 84 -1.79 -6.57 -7.13
C ALA A 84 -0.42 -6.63 -7.82
N LEU A 85 0.56 -7.35 -7.25
CA LEU A 85 1.85 -7.59 -7.88
C LEU A 85 1.71 -8.49 -9.11
N LEU A 86 0.96 -9.58 -8.99
CA LEU A 86 0.73 -10.54 -10.09
C LEU A 86 0.08 -9.87 -11.31
N LEU A 87 -0.90 -9.00 -11.09
CA LEU A 87 -1.59 -8.28 -12.16
C LEU A 87 -0.85 -7.00 -12.57
N GLY A 88 -0.31 -6.27 -11.60
CA GLY A 88 0.34 -4.98 -11.81
C GLY A 88 1.69 -5.10 -12.53
N TYR A 89 2.46 -6.17 -12.24
CA TYR A 89 3.77 -6.36 -12.86
C TYR A 89 3.69 -6.48 -14.39
N PRO A 90 2.87 -7.37 -14.99
CA PRO A 90 2.72 -7.45 -16.44
C PRO A 90 2.16 -6.16 -17.05
N ILE A 91 1.25 -5.47 -16.37
CA ILE A 91 0.70 -4.19 -16.82
C ILE A 91 1.80 -3.12 -16.88
N ALA A 92 2.58 -2.97 -15.80
CA ALA A 92 3.70 -2.03 -15.73
C ALA A 92 4.79 -2.37 -16.76
N TYR A 93 5.10 -3.65 -16.92
CA TYR A 93 6.05 -4.13 -17.93
C TYR A 93 5.57 -3.79 -19.33
N ALA A 94 4.34 -4.12 -19.70
CA ALA A 94 3.76 -3.78 -21.00
C ALA A 94 3.79 -2.28 -21.25
N ALA A 95 3.42 -1.46 -20.25
CA ALA A 95 3.47 0.01 -20.37
C ALA A 95 4.91 0.55 -20.55
N SER A 96 5.93 -0.10 -19.91
CA SER A 96 7.32 0.34 -19.97
C SER A 96 8.02 0.02 -21.30
N VAL A 97 7.65 -1.11 -21.92
CA VAL A 97 8.28 -1.60 -23.16
C VAL A 97 7.56 -1.09 -24.42
N ALA A 98 6.25 -0.84 -24.31
CA ALA A 98 5.43 -0.37 -25.41
C ALA A 98 5.89 1.01 -25.96
N PRO A 99 5.56 1.34 -27.23
CA PRO A 99 5.71 2.70 -27.74
C PRO A 99 5.01 3.70 -26.83
N LYS A 100 5.61 4.90 -26.65
CA LYS A 100 5.18 5.92 -25.67
C LYS A 100 3.65 6.15 -25.63
N ARG A 101 3.01 6.23 -26.82
CA ARG A 101 1.55 6.43 -26.91
C ARG A 101 0.75 5.29 -26.26
N TRP A 102 1.15 4.04 -26.45
CA TRP A 102 0.47 2.88 -25.88
C TRP A 102 0.75 2.75 -24.39
N GLY A 103 1.98 3.03 -23.95
CA GLY A 103 2.32 3.10 -22.54
C GLY A 103 1.46 4.10 -21.79
N ILE A 104 1.26 5.31 -22.35
CA ILE A 104 0.38 6.34 -21.77
C ILE A 104 -1.08 5.85 -21.71
N ILE A 105 -1.58 5.20 -22.76
CA ILE A 105 -2.95 4.67 -22.77
C ILE A 105 -3.15 3.60 -21.69
N ILE A 106 -2.20 2.66 -21.56
CA ILE A 106 -2.25 1.62 -20.52
C ILE A 106 -2.29 2.26 -19.12
N LEU A 107 -1.40 3.22 -18.85
CA LEU A 107 -1.37 3.91 -17.57
C LEU A 107 -2.63 4.74 -17.33
N ALA A 108 -3.13 5.42 -18.34
CA ALA A 108 -4.37 6.18 -18.27
C ALA A 108 -5.55 5.28 -17.88
N LEU A 109 -5.67 4.09 -18.47
CA LEU A 109 -6.71 3.10 -18.13
C LEU A 109 -6.58 2.62 -16.67
N VAL A 110 -5.36 2.41 -16.19
CA VAL A 110 -5.10 2.01 -14.79
C VAL A 110 -5.47 3.12 -13.81
N VAL A 111 -5.16 4.38 -14.16
CA VAL A 111 -5.35 5.54 -13.28
C VAL A 111 -6.77 6.13 -13.40
N LEU A 112 -7.45 5.92 -14.53
CA LEU A 112 -8.79 6.47 -14.79
C LEU A 112 -9.79 6.24 -13.65
N PRO A 113 -9.87 5.06 -12.99
CA PRO A 113 -10.76 4.85 -11.86
C PRO A 113 -10.49 5.78 -10.67
N PHE A 114 -9.31 6.41 -10.59
CA PHE A 114 -8.95 7.32 -9.50
C PHE A 114 -9.81 8.59 -9.45
N TRP A 115 -10.35 9.04 -10.60
CA TRP A 115 -11.25 10.19 -10.65
C TRP A 115 -12.64 9.88 -10.11
N THR A 116 -12.96 8.61 -9.83
CA THR A 116 -14.21 8.24 -9.19
C THR A 116 -14.02 8.07 -7.69
N SER A 117 -15.06 8.40 -6.90
CA SER A 117 -15.05 8.19 -5.45
C SER A 117 -14.83 6.71 -5.09
N VAL A 118 -14.08 6.45 -4.02
CA VAL A 118 -13.89 5.09 -3.48
C VAL A 118 -15.22 4.44 -3.14
N LEU A 119 -16.16 5.19 -2.58
CA LEU A 119 -17.52 4.70 -2.28
C LEU A 119 -18.25 4.26 -3.53
N VAL A 120 -18.23 5.05 -4.59
CA VAL A 120 -18.88 4.70 -5.88
C VAL A 120 -18.30 3.41 -6.43
N ARG A 121 -16.99 3.24 -6.38
CA ARG A 121 -16.31 2.00 -6.81
C ARG A 121 -16.70 0.80 -5.94
N ALA A 122 -16.78 0.97 -4.62
CA ALA A 122 -17.20 -0.10 -3.72
C ALA A 122 -18.66 -0.52 -3.95
N TYR A 123 -19.57 0.44 -4.14
CA TYR A 123 -20.97 0.15 -4.51
C TYR A 123 -21.09 -0.48 -5.90
N ALA A 124 -20.29 -0.08 -6.88
CA ALA A 124 -20.25 -0.71 -8.18
C ALA A 124 -19.85 -2.20 -8.06
N TRP A 125 -18.79 -2.51 -7.28
CA TRP A 125 -18.43 -3.90 -7.01
C TRP A 125 -19.52 -4.66 -6.25
N LEU A 126 -20.16 -4.02 -5.26
CA LEU A 126 -21.29 -4.61 -4.55
C LEU A 126 -22.39 -5.01 -5.55
N ALA A 127 -22.80 -4.11 -6.44
CA ALA A 127 -23.83 -4.38 -7.45
C ALA A 127 -23.41 -5.46 -8.46
N LEU A 128 -22.15 -5.47 -8.91
CA LEU A 128 -21.63 -6.47 -9.85
C LEU A 128 -21.59 -7.89 -9.26
N LEU A 129 -21.20 -8.01 -7.98
CA LEU A 129 -20.95 -9.27 -7.29
C LEU A 129 -22.18 -9.86 -6.62
N GLN A 130 -23.31 -9.14 -6.52
CA GLN A 130 -24.56 -9.65 -5.94
C GLN A 130 -25.02 -10.93 -6.64
N ARG A 131 -25.84 -11.74 -5.95
CA ARG A 131 -26.43 -12.97 -6.54
C ARG A 131 -27.21 -12.70 -7.83
N THR A 132 -27.90 -11.57 -7.90
CA THR A 132 -28.60 -11.07 -9.08
C THR A 132 -27.75 -10.13 -9.94
N GLY A 133 -26.48 -9.96 -9.60
CA GLY A 133 -25.54 -9.05 -10.26
C GLY A 133 -25.08 -9.56 -11.64
N VAL A 134 -24.49 -8.64 -12.41
CA VAL A 134 -24.08 -8.88 -13.80
C VAL A 134 -23.13 -10.08 -13.93
N ILE A 135 -22.21 -10.27 -12.98
CA ILE A 135 -21.23 -11.38 -13.03
C ILE A 135 -21.94 -12.72 -12.93
N ASN A 136 -22.84 -12.90 -11.95
CA ASN A 136 -23.60 -14.13 -11.80
C ASN A 136 -24.55 -14.38 -13.00
N GLN A 137 -25.16 -13.32 -13.54
CA GLN A 137 -26.01 -13.44 -14.73
C GLN A 137 -25.24 -13.93 -15.95
N LEU A 138 -24.05 -13.34 -16.21
CA LEU A 138 -23.18 -13.76 -17.32
C LEU A 138 -22.70 -15.20 -17.15
N LEU A 139 -22.25 -15.59 -15.96
CA LEU A 139 -21.78 -16.95 -15.69
C LEU A 139 -22.89 -17.99 -15.91
N ARG A 140 -24.14 -17.68 -15.53
CA ARG A 140 -25.30 -18.53 -15.79
C ARG A 140 -25.66 -18.57 -17.27
N GLN A 141 -25.61 -17.42 -17.94
CA GLN A 141 -25.93 -17.34 -19.38
C GLN A 141 -24.94 -18.15 -20.23
N PHE A 142 -23.68 -18.20 -19.84
CA PHE A 142 -22.63 -19.01 -20.49
C PHE A 142 -22.64 -20.48 -20.03
N GLY A 143 -23.52 -20.88 -19.14
CA GLY A 143 -23.63 -22.26 -18.64
C GLY A 143 -22.43 -22.68 -17.77
N VAL A 144 -21.71 -21.71 -17.18
CA VAL A 144 -20.56 -21.97 -16.29
C VAL A 144 -21.02 -22.36 -14.89
N ILE A 145 -22.17 -21.85 -14.47
CA ILE A 145 -22.77 -22.13 -13.16
C ILE A 145 -24.29 -22.35 -13.30
N ASP A 146 -24.85 -23.23 -12.48
CA ASP A 146 -26.31 -23.48 -12.41
C ASP A 146 -26.99 -22.55 -11.39
N GLU A 147 -26.32 -22.33 -10.24
CA GLU A 147 -26.82 -21.48 -9.16
C GLU A 147 -25.92 -20.25 -8.96
N PRO A 148 -26.49 -19.09 -8.53
CA PRO A 148 -25.71 -17.89 -8.26
C PRO A 148 -24.69 -18.07 -7.13
N LEU A 149 -23.44 -17.76 -7.39
CA LEU A 149 -22.36 -17.78 -6.42
C LEU A 149 -22.51 -16.64 -5.39
N ALA A 150 -22.14 -16.93 -4.15
CA ALA A 150 -22.04 -15.91 -3.10
C ALA A 150 -20.71 -15.17 -3.21
N LEU A 151 -20.61 -14.21 -4.15
CA LEU A 151 -19.38 -13.44 -4.42
C LEU A 151 -19.25 -12.19 -3.55
N VAL A 152 -20.29 -11.79 -2.85
CA VAL A 152 -20.35 -10.62 -1.95
C VAL A 152 -20.68 -11.07 -0.53
N HIS A 153 -20.47 -10.19 0.44
CA HIS A 153 -20.60 -10.43 1.89
C HIS A 153 -19.64 -11.51 2.40
N ASN A 154 -18.40 -11.48 1.90
CA ASN A 154 -17.31 -12.39 2.28
C ASN A 154 -15.93 -11.76 1.94
N SER A 155 -14.86 -12.49 2.28
CA SER A 155 -13.49 -12.05 2.02
C SER A 155 -13.18 -11.93 0.53
N PHE A 156 -13.80 -12.72 -0.34
CA PHE A 156 -13.60 -12.66 -1.79
C PHE A 156 -14.02 -11.30 -2.36
N GLY A 157 -15.23 -10.84 -2.06
CA GLY A 157 -15.73 -9.54 -2.51
C GLY A 157 -14.85 -8.40 -1.99
N THR A 158 -14.43 -8.49 -0.72
CA THR A 158 -13.51 -7.53 -0.12
C THR A 158 -12.16 -7.49 -0.85
N VAL A 159 -11.55 -8.64 -1.13
CA VAL A 159 -10.26 -8.73 -1.83
C VAL A 159 -10.36 -8.16 -3.24
N VAL A 160 -11.38 -8.54 -4.03
CA VAL A 160 -11.54 -8.09 -5.42
C VAL A 160 -11.70 -6.57 -5.49
N ALA A 161 -12.56 -5.99 -4.65
CA ALA A 161 -12.79 -4.55 -4.66
C ALA A 161 -11.56 -3.77 -4.15
N THR A 162 -10.90 -4.25 -3.09
CA THR A 162 -9.68 -3.62 -2.56
C THR A 162 -8.54 -3.70 -3.58
N LEU A 163 -8.36 -4.85 -4.23
CA LEU A 163 -7.38 -5.05 -5.29
C LEU A 163 -7.56 -4.04 -6.44
N HIS A 164 -8.77 -3.90 -6.96
CA HIS A 164 -9.06 -2.93 -8.02
C HIS A 164 -8.73 -1.49 -7.61
N ILE A 165 -9.05 -1.12 -6.35
CA ILE A 165 -8.80 0.22 -5.82
C ILE A 165 -7.32 0.48 -5.64
N LEU A 166 -6.54 -0.53 -5.19
CA LEU A 166 -5.13 -0.39 -4.86
C LEU A 166 -4.18 -0.75 -6.02
N LEU A 167 -4.68 -1.32 -7.12
CA LEU A 167 -3.86 -1.71 -8.29
C LEU A 167 -3.00 -0.56 -8.85
N PRO A 168 -3.49 0.68 -8.99
CA PRO A 168 -2.65 1.80 -9.47
C PRO A 168 -1.45 2.08 -8.57
N PHE A 169 -1.57 1.89 -7.25
CA PHE A 169 -0.47 2.08 -6.30
C PHE A 169 0.62 1.02 -6.43
N MET A 170 0.32 -0.12 -7.04
CA MET A 170 1.31 -1.11 -7.43
C MET A 170 1.94 -0.78 -8.78
N VAL A 171 1.11 -0.45 -9.78
CA VAL A 171 1.55 -0.24 -11.17
C VAL A 171 2.46 0.97 -11.32
N LEU A 172 2.14 2.10 -10.66
CA LEU A 172 2.89 3.34 -10.84
C LEU A 172 4.35 3.26 -10.35
N PRO A 173 4.68 2.77 -9.14
CA PRO A 173 6.07 2.59 -8.70
C PRO A 173 6.84 1.57 -9.55
N LEU A 174 6.18 0.47 -9.94
CA LEU A 174 6.76 -0.52 -10.86
C LEU A 174 7.13 0.13 -12.19
N TYR A 175 6.19 0.82 -12.82
CA TYR A 175 6.41 1.51 -14.08
C TYR A 175 7.54 2.54 -13.99
N ALA A 176 7.55 3.38 -12.93
CA ALA A 176 8.57 4.39 -12.73
C ALA A 176 9.98 3.78 -12.64
N THR A 177 10.12 2.66 -11.94
CA THR A 177 11.39 1.92 -11.84
C THR A 177 11.76 1.28 -13.17
N MET A 178 10.81 0.61 -13.84
CA MET A 178 11.05 -0.09 -15.11
C MET A 178 11.45 0.87 -16.24
N GLN A 179 10.93 2.10 -16.23
CA GLN A 179 11.32 3.14 -17.20
C GLN A 179 12.77 3.60 -17.06
N GLN A 180 13.36 3.44 -15.88
CA GLN A 180 14.74 3.84 -15.62
C GLN A 180 15.75 2.75 -16.02
N ILE A 181 15.29 1.53 -16.37
CA ILE A 181 16.17 0.43 -16.78
C ILE A 181 16.71 0.74 -18.18
N PRO A 182 18.06 0.86 -18.36
CA PRO A 182 18.66 1.16 -19.64
C PRO A 182 18.40 0.04 -20.66
N ARG A 183 17.89 0.38 -21.83
CA ARG A 183 17.62 -0.60 -22.91
C ARG A 183 18.87 -1.27 -23.42
N ASP A 184 20.01 -0.59 -23.31
CA ASP A 184 21.32 -1.11 -23.74
C ASP A 184 21.71 -2.38 -23.00
N LEU A 185 21.30 -2.54 -21.72
CA LEU A 185 21.54 -3.77 -20.95
C LEU A 185 20.82 -4.97 -21.56
N MET A 186 19.62 -4.76 -22.10
CA MET A 186 18.85 -5.81 -22.77
C MET A 186 19.50 -6.18 -24.11
N GLN A 187 20.00 -5.18 -24.85
CA GLN A 187 20.69 -5.40 -26.13
C GLN A 187 22.03 -6.08 -25.92
N ALA A 188 22.79 -5.71 -24.89
CA ALA A 188 24.04 -6.36 -24.51
C ALA A 188 23.81 -7.85 -24.15
N GLY A 189 22.75 -8.15 -23.38
CA GLY A 189 22.36 -9.54 -23.11
C GLY A 189 22.08 -10.33 -24.38
N ALA A 190 21.32 -9.74 -25.32
CA ALA A 190 21.03 -10.37 -26.61
C ALA A 190 22.30 -10.59 -27.45
N SER A 191 23.22 -9.61 -27.46
CA SER A 191 24.52 -9.73 -28.18
C SER A 191 25.41 -10.84 -27.62
N LEU A 192 25.27 -11.16 -26.33
CA LEU A 192 25.94 -12.29 -25.67
C LEU A 192 25.20 -13.62 -25.86
N GLY A 193 24.17 -13.67 -26.71
CA GLY A 193 23.41 -14.89 -27.00
C GLY A 193 22.32 -15.22 -25.98
N ALA A 194 21.99 -14.31 -25.05
CA ALA A 194 20.90 -14.54 -24.12
C ALA A 194 19.54 -14.38 -24.81
N GLY A 195 18.69 -15.39 -24.70
CA GLY A 195 17.30 -15.31 -25.16
C GLY A 195 16.46 -14.36 -24.32
N PRO A 196 15.27 -13.93 -24.83
CA PRO A 196 14.41 -12.94 -24.14
C PRO A 196 14.04 -13.31 -22.71
N MET A 197 13.74 -14.60 -22.47
CA MET A 197 13.38 -15.10 -21.15
C MET A 197 14.56 -15.03 -20.16
N LEU A 198 15.78 -15.37 -20.61
CA LEU A 198 16.98 -15.31 -19.78
C LEU A 198 17.32 -13.85 -19.44
N THR A 199 17.20 -12.94 -20.41
CA THR A 199 17.41 -11.51 -20.25
C THR A 199 16.39 -10.92 -19.27
N PHE A 200 15.13 -11.33 -19.36
CA PHE A 200 14.09 -10.93 -18.41
C PHE A 200 14.45 -11.37 -16.98
N TRP A 201 14.73 -12.66 -16.75
CA TRP A 201 14.97 -13.18 -15.40
C TRP A 201 16.30 -12.71 -14.78
N ARG A 202 17.36 -12.55 -15.59
CA ARG A 202 18.70 -12.21 -15.08
C ARG A 202 19.02 -10.72 -15.07
N ILE A 203 18.33 -9.93 -15.89
CA ILE A 203 18.64 -8.50 -16.01
C ILE A 203 17.41 -7.66 -15.58
N PHE A 204 16.28 -7.81 -16.28
CA PHE A 204 15.13 -6.94 -16.09
C PHE A 204 14.49 -7.10 -14.71
N LEU A 205 14.19 -8.33 -14.31
CA LEU A 205 13.53 -8.61 -13.03
C LEU A 205 14.36 -8.13 -11.83
N PRO A 206 15.67 -8.43 -11.71
CA PRO A 206 16.47 -7.90 -10.61
C PRO A 206 16.54 -6.37 -10.56
N LEU A 207 16.63 -5.71 -11.72
CA LEU A 207 16.66 -4.24 -11.80
C LEU A 207 15.29 -3.61 -11.50
N SER A 208 14.20 -4.35 -11.66
CA SER A 208 12.84 -3.89 -11.31
C SER A 208 12.47 -4.14 -9.83
N LEU A 209 13.28 -4.89 -9.06
CA LEU A 209 12.99 -5.20 -7.66
C LEU A 209 12.75 -3.96 -6.77
N PRO A 210 13.46 -2.83 -6.91
CA PRO A 210 13.13 -1.63 -6.13
C PRO A 210 11.69 -1.18 -6.34
N GLY A 211 11.17 -1.24 -7.57
CA GLY A 211 9.77 -0.95 -7.88
C GLY A 211 8.79 -1.97 -7.29
N VAL A 212 9.15 -3.27 -7.32
CA VAL A 212 8.36 -4.33 -6.67
C VAL A 212 8.23 -4.07 -5.19
N LEU A 213 9.35 -3.76 -4.52
CA LEU A 213 9.36 -3.50 -3.08
C LEU A 213 8.57 -2.24 -2.73
N ALA A 214 8.76 -1.15 -3.46
CA ALA A 214 8.05 0.11 -3.25
C ALA A 214 6.53 -0.07 -3.44
N GLY A 215 6.11 -0.67 -4.55
CA GLY A 215 4.71 -0.92 -4.85
C GLY A 215 4.06 -1.88 -3.85
N SER A 216 4.73 -3.00 -3.53
CA SER A 216 4.24 -3.99 -2.58
C SER A 216 4.09 -3.41 -1.17
N THR A 217 5.08 -2.64 -0.71
CA THR A 217 5.03 -1.98 0.59
C THR A 217 3.87 -0.98 0.65
N LEU A 218 3.71 -0.16 -0.40
CA LEU A 218 2.65 0.83 -0.46
C LEU A 218 1.26 0.19 -0.45
N VAL A 219 1.03 -0.82 -1.30
CA VAL A 219 -0.25 -1.55 -1.35
C VAL A 219 -0.54 -2.27 -0.04
N PHE A 220 0.46 -2.93 0.55
CA PHE A 220 0.31 -3.64 1.80
C PHE A 220 -0.12 -2.71 2.94
N VAL A 221 0.59 -1.59 3.13
CA VAL A 221 0.28 -0.62 4.19
C VAL A 221 -1.08 0.04 3.99
N LEU A 222 -1.41 0.45 2.76
CA LEU A 222 -2.72 1.00 2.45
C LEU A 222 -3.84 0.00 2.71
N SER A 223 -3.63 -1.29 2.41
CA SER A 223 -4.60 -2.35 2.64
C SER A 223 -4.85 -2.62 4.13
N LEU A 224 -3.83 -2.51 5.00
CA LEU A 224 -3.99 -2.67 6.45
C LEU A 224 -4.98 -1.69 7.07
N GLY A 225 -5.00 -0.45 6.58
CA GLY A 225 -5.92 0.60 7.04
C GLY A 225 -7.23 0.68 6.25
N PHE A 226 -7.44 -0.23 5.29
CA PHE A 226 -8.60 -0.12 4.41
C PHE A 226 -9.90 -0.48 5.14
N TYR A 227 -10.89 0.42 5.10
CA TYR A 227 -12.15 0.30 5.84
C TYR A 227 -13.37 0.11 4.92
N ILE A 228 -13.46 0.89 3.85
CA ILE A 228 -14.69 1.02 3.04
C ILE A 228 -15.10 -0.29 2.38
N THR A 229 -14.18 -1.01 1.74
CA THR A 229 -14.52 -2.26 1.04
C THR A 229 -14.88 -3.40 1.99
N PRO A 230 -14.15 -3.67 3.10
CA PRO A 230 -14.57 -4.69 4.04
C PRO A 230 -15.90 -4.37 4.72
N GLU A 231 -16.20 -3.10 5.01
CA GLU A 231 -17.49 -2.71 5.59
C GLU A 231 -18.65 -2.98 4.65
N LEU A 232 -18.51 -2.63 3.35
CA LEU A 232 -19.60 -2.79 2.36
C LEU A 232 -19.69 -4.21 1.80
N LEU A 233 -18.56 -4.85 1.49
CA LEU A 233 -18.54 -6.14 0.79
C LEU A 233 -18.25 -7.34 1.69
N GLY A 234 -17.74 -7.12 2.90
CA GLY A 234 -17.39 -8.18 3.86
C GLY A 234 -18.60 -8.78 4.60
N GLY A 235 -19.74 -8.06 4.64
CA GLY A 235 -21.00 -8.55 5.18
C GLY A 235 -20.95 -8.96 6.66
N GLY A 236 -20.10 -8.34 7.48
CA GLY A 236 -19.95 -8.63 8.90
C GLY A 236 -19.16 -9.90 9.22
N ARG A 237 -18.80 -10.71 8.21
CA ARG A 237 -17.94 -11.90 8.37
C ARG A 237 -16.45 -11.57 8.21
N THR A 238 -16.15 -10.51 7.47
CA THR A 238 -14.79 -10.02 7.22
C THR A 238 -14.54 -8.78 8.07
N ILE A 239 -14.29 -8.98 9.38
CA ILE A 239 -14.06 -7.88 10.32
C ILE A 239 -12.57 -7.57 10.35
N MET A 240 -12.15 -6.56 9.59
CA MET A 240 -10.78 -6.07 9.62
C MET A 240 -10.56 -5.13 10.84
N ILE A 241 -9.28 -4.93 11.18
CA ILE A 241 -8.91 -4.13 12.35
C ILE A 241 -9.39 -2.67 12.26
N SER A 242 -9.40 -2.08 11.06
CA SER A 242 -9.94 -0.75 10.79
C SER A 242 -11.44 -0.63 11.12
N MET A 243 -12.20 -1.70 10.90
CA MET A 243 -13.61 -1.77 11.28
C MET A 243 -13.79 -1.82 12.80
N LEU A 244 -12.91 -2.54 13.54
CA LEU A 244 -12.96 -2.55 15.00
C LEU A 244 -12.63 -1.17 15.57
N VAL A 245 -11.66 -0.45 15.00
CA VAL A 245 -11.35 0.92 15.39
C VAL A 245 -12.59 1.81 15.21
N SER A 246 -13.22 1.78 14.03
CA SER A 246 -14.45 2.56 13.76
C SER A 246 -15.58 2.20 14.71
N ARG A 247 -15.84 0.91 14.95
CA ARG A 247 -16.90 0.45 15.86
C ARG A 247 -16.65 0.87 17.31
N ASN A 248 -15.40 0.81 17.79
CA ASN A 248 -15.06 1.28 19.11
C ASN A 248 -15.37 2.78 19.30
N VAL A 249 -15.15 3.60 18.26
CA VAL A 249 -15.46 5.04 18.29
C VAL A 249 -16.96 5.29 18.09
N GLU A 250 -17.53 4.77 17.01
CA GLU A 250 -18.86 5.17 16.55
C GLU A 250 -20.01 4.51 17.33
N LEU A 251 -19.83 3.23 17.74
CA LEU A 251 -20.89 2.50 18.42
C LEU A 251 -20.73 2.47 19.95
N TYR A 252 -19.49 2.46 20.44
CA TYR A 252 -19.22 2.25 21.87
C TYR A 252 -18.67 3.48 22.57
N ASP A 253 -18.35 4.57 21.85
CA ASP A 253 -17.69 5.78 22.35
C ASP A 253 -16.42 5.49 23.18
N GLN A 254 -15.71 4.41 22.81
CA GLN A 254 -14.50 3.92 23.49
C GLN A 254 -13.23 4.36 22.77
N TRP A 255 -12.93 5.65 22.85
CA TRP A 255 -11.74 6.24 22.19
C TRP A 255 -10.43 5.61 22.68
N GLY A 256 -10.34 5.25 23.96
CA GLY A 256 -9.16 4.58 24.52
C GLY A 256 -8.90 3.21 23.90
N ALA A 257 -9.96 2.41 23.71
CA ALA A 257 -9.86 1.09 23.07
C ALA A 257 -9.50 1.23 21.58
N ALA A 258 -10.15 2.14 20.84
CA ALA A 258 -9.83 2.44 19.47
C ALA A 258 -8.36 2.88 19.29
N SER A 259 -7.91 3.78 20.18
CA SER A 259 -6.54 4.29 20.19
C SER A 259 -5.51 3.19 20.49
N ALA A 260 -5.78 2.29 21.43
CA ALA A 260 -4.90 1.16 21.74
C ALA A 260 -4.74 0.21 20.55
N VAL A 261 -5.83 -0.10 19.84
CA VAL A 261 -5.81 -0.91 18.60
C VAL A 261 -5.00 -0.19 17.51
N GLY A 262 -5.21 1.13 17.33
CA GLY A 262 -4.45 1.94 16.38
C GLY A 262 -2.94 1.96 16.67
N VAL A 263 -2.56 2.10 17.96
CA VAL A 263 -1.16 2.08 18.39
C VAL A 263 -0.52 0.71 18.15
N VAL A 264 -1.23 -0.39 18.44
CA VAL A 264 -0.73 -1.76 18.17
C VAL A 264 -0.55 -1.96 16.66
N LEU A 265 -1.50 -1.52 15.84
CA LEU A 265 -1.38 -1.61 14.38
C LEU A 265 -0.18 -0.78 13.87
N LEU A 266 -0.02 0.44 14.36
CA LEU A 266 1.11 1.32 13.99
C LEU A 266 2.45 0.69 14.39
N ALA A 267 2.53 0.12 15.60
CA ALA A 267 3.72 -0.60 16.06
C ALA A 267 4.02 -1.82 15.18
N ALA A 268 3.01 -2.61 14.81
CA ALA A 268 3.17 -3.76 13.93
C ALA A 268 3.67 -3.34 12.54
N VAL A 269 3.09 -2.29 11.94
CA VAL A 269 3.54 -1.71 10.67
C VAL A 269 4.97 -1.20 10.77
N GLY A 270 5.29 -0.44 11.83
CA GLY A 270 6.65 0.07 12.07
C GLY A 270 7.69 -1.06 12.21
N LEU A 271 7.32 -2.15 12.87
CA LEU A 271 8.16 -3.34 13.04
C LEU A 271 8.42 -4.06 11.71
N ILE A 272 7.39 -4.17 10.88
CA ILE A 272 7.51 -4.73 9.51
C ILE A 272 8.42 -3.84 8.67
N PHE A 273 8.24 -2.52 8.70
CA PHE A 273 9.11 -1.58 7.99
C PHE A 273 10.56 -1.69 8.45
N PHE A 274 10.77 -1.74 9.77
CA PHE A 274 12.11 -1.91 10.34
C PHE A 274 12.74 -3.23 9.89
N ALA A 275 11.99 -4.34 9.94
CA ALA A 275 12.46 -5.63 9.48
C ALA A 275 12.82 -5.59 7.98
N VAL A 276 11.92 -5.05 7.14
CA VAL A 276 12.17 -4.93 5.68
C VAL A 276 13.39 -4.05 5.40
N SER A 277 13.53 -2.90 6.06
CA SER A 277 14.67 -1.99 5.88
C SER A 277 16.01 -2.61 6.29
N ARG A 278 15.99 -3.55 7.23
CA ARG A 278 17.20 -4.25 7.67
C ARG A 278 17.72 -5.25 6.63
N PHE A 279 16.81 -5.87 5.86
CA PHE A 279 17.16 -6.84 4.82
C PHE A 279 17.43 -6.19 3.46
N ILE A 280 16.89 -5.00 3.23
CA ILE A 280 17.04 -4.28 1.96
C ILE A 280 17.83 -3.01 2.24
N PRO A 281 19.11 -2.91 1.82
CA PRO A 281 19.89 -1.70 1.98
C PRO A 281 19.19 -0.56 1.21
N LEU A 282 18.63 0.40 1.94
CA LEU A 282 17.92 1.57 1.41
C LEU A 282 18.76 2.38 0.42
N ASP A 283 20.09 2.34 0.56
CA ASP A 283 21.04 3.02 -0.34
C ASP A 283 20.91 2.56 -1.81
N ARG A 284 20.49 1.32 -2.05
CA ARG A 284 20.23 0.80 -3.40
C ARG A 284 18.86 1.21 -3.96
N VAL A 285 17.90 1.49 -3.08
CA VAL A 285 16.54 1.89 -3.46
C VAL A 285 16.47 3.38 -3.75
N LEU A 286 17.23 4.19 -3.02
CA LEU A 286 17.25 5.66 -3.14
C LEU A 286 18.22 6.17 -4.22
N GLY A 287 18.95 5.29 -4.91
CA GLY A 287 19.84 5.69 -6.01
C GLY A 287 20.98 6.63 -5.61
N GLN A 288 21.31 6.71 -4.32
CA GLN A 288 22.48 7.48 -3.86
C GLN A 288 23.74 6.65 -4.09
N LYS A 289 24.49 7.06 -5.12
CA LYS A 289 25.92 6.74 -5.26
C LYS A 289 26.72 7.73 -4.43
#